data_52d8b97a90182b6aa7b7f0c0e502e4e2
#
_entry.id   52d8b97a90182b6aa7b7f0c0e502e4e2
#
_cell.length_a   1.000
_cell.length_b   1.000
_cell.length_c   1.000
_cell.angle_alpha   90.00
_cell.angle_beta   90.00
_cell.angle_gamma   90.00
#
_symmetry.space_group_name_H-M   'P 1'
#
loop_
_entity.id
_entity.type
_entity.pdbx_description
1 polymer ?
#
loop_
_entity_poly.entity_id
_entity_poly.type
_entity_poly.pdbx_seq_one_letter_code
_entity_poly.pdbx_strand_id
1 'polypeptide(L)'
;MLVRIHATFLEWHLFYYDLCKGVISLDIEKQFNLVAAEYDRNRRKFIPCFDDFYGNTTKFLAANIAEPKRILDLGAGTGLLSYFWLQQFPSSEFVLVDIADDMLEIARKRFSEIDHVSCQKMDYVKNFPKGSFDAVISALSIHHLENEDKRDLFGKIYDLLPDGGLLVNYDQFCACDPKLDRWYDFYWESQLASRGLTDHDLALWQKRRKLDRECSVEQEVEMLYQSKFKTVKCVYTFQKFSVIAAIK
;
A
#
# COMPACT_ATOMS: atom_id res chain seq x y z
N MET A 1 33.59 -19.52 -34.62
CA MET A 1 33.23 -18.09 -34.47
C MET A 1 32.53 -17.92 -33.16
N LEU A 2 33.29 -17.67 -32.09
CA LEU A 2 32.80 -17.51 -30.71
C LEU A 2 32.38 -16.06 -30.56
N VAL A 3 31.06 -15.83 -30.48
CA VAL A 3 30.52 -14.51 -30.08
C VAL A 3 30.76 -14.36 -28.57
N ARG A 4 31.73 -13.55 -28.18
CA ARG A 4 31.94 -13.10 -26.80
C ARG A 4 30.81 -12.12 -26.43
N ILE A 5 29.86 -12.58 -25.66
CA ILE A 5 28.90 -11.71 -24.98
C ILE A 5 29.67 -11.09 -23.81
N HIS A 6 30.18 -9.88 -23.99
CA HIS A 6 30.67 -9.05 -22.89
C HIS A 6 29.49 -8.22 -22.35
N ALA A 7 28.64 -8.86 -21.55
CA ALA A 7 27.76 -8.09 -20.67
C ALA A 7 28.66 -7.43 -19.60
N THR A 8 28.51 -6.13 -19.41
CA THR A 8 29.25 -5.39 -18.39
C THR A 8 28.75 -5.83 -17.00
N PHE A 9 29.56 -5.69 -15.95
CA PHE A 9 29.18 -5.98 -14.56
C PHE A 9 27.89 -5.24 -14.17
N LEU A 10 27.67 -4.04 -14.72
CA LEU A 10 26.48 -3.24 -14.52
C LEU A 10 25.23 -3.90 -15.15
N GLU A 11 25.36 -4.46 -16.36
CA GLU A 11 24.24 -5.15 -17.04
C GLU A 11 23.86 -6.44 -16.33
N TRP A 12 24.83 -7.18 -15.80
CA TRP A 12 24.58 -8.35 -14.96
C TRP A 12 23.90 -7.96 -13.63
N HIS A 13 24.29 -6.85 -13.01
CA HIS A 13 23.71 -6.37 -11.76
C HIS A 13 22.26 -5.92 -11.97
N LEU A 14 21.97 -5.19 -13.06
CA LEU A 14 20.62 -4.78 -13.44
C LEU A 14 19.73 -5.99 -13.77
N PHE A 15 20.23 -6.95 -14.56
CA PHE A 15 19.50 -8.17 -14.90
C PHE A 15 19.18 -9.01 -13.67
N TYR A 16 20.13 -9.17 -12.74
CA TYR A 16 19.92 -9.91 -11.48
C TYR A 16 18.95 -9.19 -10.55
N TYR A 17 19.01 -7.86 -10.49
CA TYR A 17 18.12 -7.00 -9.73
C TYR A 17 16.67 -7.09 -10.25
N ASP A 18 16.47 -7.00 -11.56
CA ASP A 18 15.15 -7.15 -12.19
C ASP A 18 14.58 -8.57 -12.02
N LEU A 19 15.44 -9.59 -12.06
CA LEU A 19 15.04 -10.97 -11.82
C LEU A 19 14.58 -11.16 -10.37
N CYS A 20 15.31 -10.60 -9.41
CA CYS A 20 14.93 -10.64 -7.98
C CYS A 20 13.61 -9.89 -7.72
N LYS A 21 13.40 -8.71 -8.32
CA LYS A 21 12.12 -7.98 -8.25
C LYS A 21 10.97 -8.80 -8.83
N GLY A 22 11.19 -9.49 -9.95
CA GLY A 22 10.18 -10.35 -10.56
C GLY A 22 9.76 -11.51 -9.64
N VAL A 23 10.70 -12.11 -8.92
CA VAL A 23 10.42 -13.19 -7.96
C VAL A 23 9.65 -12.66 -6.74
N ILE A 24 10.04 -11.52 -6.18
CA ILE A 24 9.34 -10.90 -5.03
C ILE A 24 7.91 -10.55 -5.43
N SER A 25 7.69 -9.93 -6.58
CA SER A 25 6.37 -9.57 -7.10
C SER A 25 5.45 -10.80 -7.27
N LEU A 26 5.97 -11.91 -7.80
CA LEU A 26 5.23 -13.17 -7.93
C LEU A 26 4.90 -13.80 -6.57
N ASP A 27 5.79 -13.69 -5.59
CA ASP A 27 5.54 -14.19 -4.25
C ASP A 27 4.47 -13.36 -3.53
N ILE A 28 4.46 -12.04 -3.70
CA ILE A 28 3.43 -11.14 -3.17
C ILE A 28 2.07 -11.51 -3.77
N GLU A 29 1.94 -11.53 -5.12
CA GLU A 29 0.68 -11.89 -5.80
C GLU A 29 0.13 -13.22 -5.27
N LYS A 30 0.97 -14.27 -5.21
CA LYS A 30 0.57 -15.60 -4.74
C LYS A 30 0.09 -15.61 -3.30
N GLN A 31 0.78 -14.89 -2.38
CA GLN A 31 0.41 -14.86 -0.97
C GLN A 31 -0.92 -14.14 -0.74
N PHE A 32 -1.21 -13.08 -1.48
CA PHE A 32 -2.48 -12.37 -1.36
C PHE A 32 -3.64 -13.13 -2.00
N ASN A 33 -3.46 -13.76 -3.15
CA ASN A 33 -4.49 -14.62 -3.74
C ASN A 33 -4.90 -15.77 -2.80
N LEU A 34 -3.94 -16.39 -2.08
CA LEU A 34 -4.23 -17.47 -1.12
C LEU A 34 -5.14 -17.05 0.04
N VAL A 35 -5.20 -15.78 0.40
CA VAL A 35 -5.96 -15.29 1.55
C VAL A 35 -7.17 -14.45 1.17
N ALA A 36 -7.40 -14.22 -0.12
CA ALA A 36 -8.40 -13.28 -0.62
C ALA A 36 -9.79 -13.52 -0.03
N ALA A 37 -10.27 -14.76 0.00
CA ALA A 37 -11.61 -15.12 0.47
C ALA A 37 -11.86 -14.76 1.96
N GLU A 38 -10.82 -14.79 2.79
CA GLU A 38 -10.89 -14.57 4.23
C GLU A 38 -10.36 -13.19 4.65
N TYR A 39 -9.83 -12.43 3.68
CA TYR A 39 -9.03 -11.23 3.94
C TYR A 39 -9.79 -10.18 4.76
N ASP A 40 -10.96 -9.77 4.30
CA ASP A 40 -11.74 -8.71 4.97
C ASP A 40 -12.22 -9.11 6.35
N ARG A 41 -12.67 -10.38 6.50
CA ARG A 41 -13.11 -10.93 7.79
C ARG A 41 -11.98 -10.88 8.82
N ASN A 42 -10.76 -11.22 8.39
CA ASN A 42 -9.62 -11.27 9.27
C ASN A 42 -8.91 -9.91 9.41
N ARG A 43 -9.09 -8.97 8.47
CA ARG A 43 -8.39 -7.68 8.47
C ARG A 43 -8.60 -6.90 9.77
N ARG A 44 -9.85 -6.80 10.24
CA ARG A 44 -10.19 -6.16 11.51
C ARG A 44 -9.55 -6.85 12.73
N LYS A 45 -9.27 -8.14 12.63
CA LYS A 45 -8.59 -8.90 13.66
C LYS A 45 -7.09 -8.64 13.67
N PHE A 46 -6.47 -8.53 12.47
CA PHE A 46 -5.04 -8.29 12.33
C PHE A 46 -4.61 -6.86 12.66
N ILE A 47 -5.49 -5.87 12.54
CA ILE A 47 -5.18 -4.46 12.79
C ILE A 47 -5.82 -4.02 14.11
N PRO A 48 -5.03 -3.85 15.19
CA PRO A 48 -5.57 -3.48 16.50
C PRO A 48 -6.34 -2.15 16.52
N CYS A 49 -5.90 -1.19 15.71
CA CYS A 49 -6.46 0.16 15.60
C CYS A 49 -7.36 0.33 14.36
N PHE A 50 -8.01 -0.73 13.86
CA PHE A 50 -8.71 -0.76 12.57
C PHE A 50 -9.68 0.42 12.35
N ASP A 51 -10.53 0.72 13.33
CA ASP A 51 -11.57 1.74 13.19
C ASP A 51 -10.97 3.17 13.12
N ASP A 52 -9.93 3.44 13.90
CA ASP A 52 -9.23 4.71 13.86
C ASP A 52 -8.38 4.83 12.60
N PHE A 53 -7.64 3.76 12.27
CA PHE A 53 -6.74 3.72 11.12
C PHE A 53 -7.48 3.94 9.80
N TYR A 54 -8.54 3.17 9.51
CA TYR A 54 -9.31 3.33 8.28
C TYR A 54 -10.43 4.37 8.41
N GLY A 55 -11.31 4.21 9.41
CA GLY A 55 -12.56 4.95 9.48
C GLY A 55 -12.38 6.40 9.95
N ASN A 56 -11.84 6.60 11.15
CA ASN A 56 -11.76 7.94 11.74
C ASN A 56 -10.74 8.82 11.02
N THR A 57 -9.60 8.24 10.58
CA THR A 57 -8.59 9.00 9.82
C THR A 57 -9.12 9.40 8.45
N THR A 58 -9.86 8.54 7.74
CA THR A 58 -10.51 8.93 6.47
C THR A 58 -11.52 10.04 6.66
N LYS A 59 -12.36 9.99 7.69
CA LYS A 59 -13.31 11.07 8.03
C LYS A 59 -12.59 12.39 8.35
N PHE A 60 -11.51 12.33 9.11
CA PHE A 60 -10.69 13.50 9.42
C PHE A 60 -10.12 14.13 8.14
N LEU A 61 -9.56 13.33 7.25
CA LEU A 61 -9.03 13.82 5.97
C LEU A 61 -10.14 14.43 5.12
N ALA A 62 -11.27 13.73 4.96
CA ALA A 62 -12.39 14.18 4.16
C ALA A 62 -13.00 15.53 4.65
N ALA A 63 -12.98 15.76 5.95
CA ALA A 63 -13.45 17.03 6.51
C ALA A 63 -12.51 18.22 6.23
N ASN A 64 -11.29 17.98 5.76
CA ASN A 64 -10.23 18.99 5.63
C ASN A 64 -9.69 19.15 4.21
N ILE A 65 -10.14 18.35 3.24
CA ILE A 65 -9.74 18.43 1.83
C ILE A 65 -10.94 18.78 0.94
N ALA A 66 -10.67 19.38 -0.21
CA ALA A 66 -11.68 19.53 -1.26
C ALA A 66 -12.05 18.15 -1.81
N GLU A 67 -13.30 17.98 -2.26
CA GLU A 67 -13.76 16.74 -2.86
C GLU A 67 -12.93 16.39 -4.11
N PRO A 68 -12.16 15.27 -4.10
CA PRO A 68 -11.41 14.85 -5.27
C PRO A 68 -12.37 14.28 -6.32
N LYS A 69 -12.21 14.66 -7.58
CA LYS A 69 -13.03 14.10 -8.67
C LYS A 69 -12.60 12.70 -9.04
N ARG A 70 -11.30 12.43 -8.98
CA ARG A 70 -10.71 11.16 -9.42
C ARG A 70 -9.67 10.67 -8.43
N ILE A 71 -9.86 9.46 -7.93
CA ILE A 71 -9.03 8.83 -6.89
C ILE A 71 -8.40 7.55 -7.43
N LEU A 72 -7.09 7.39 -7.23
CA LEU A 72 -6.36 6.16 -7.51
C LEU A 72 -6.05 5.43 -6.21
N ASP A 73 -6.42 4.15 -6.12
CA ASP A 73 -6.05 3.26 -5.00
C ASP A 73 -4.96 2.28 -5.46
N LEU A 74 -3.73 2.46 -4.91
CA LEU A 74 -2.55 1.65 -5.26
C LEU A 74 -2.40 0.47 -4.30
N GLY A 75 -2.43 -0.75 -4.84
CA GLY A 75 -2.46 -1.96 -4.04
C GLY A 75 -3.79 -2.10 -3.32
N ALA A 76 -4.88 -1.86 -4.05
CA ALA A 76 -6.22 -1.74 -3.50
C ALA A 76 -6.74 -3.02 -2.84
N GLY A 77 -6.19 -4.19 -3.21
CA GLY A 77 -6.61 -5.47 -2.68
C GLY A 77 -8.11 -5.70 -2.89
N THR A 78 -8.84 -5.92 -1.80
CA THR A 78 -10.30 -6.10 -1.80
C THR A 78 -11.08 -4.78 -1.92
N GLY A 79 -10.40 -3.63 -2.11
CA GLY A 79 -11.02 -2.30 -2.16
C GLY A 79 -11.48 -1.77 -0.80
N LEU A 80 -10.88 -2.26 0.29
CA LEU A 80 -11.33 -1.88 1.64
C LEU A 80 -11.09 -0.39 1.92
N LEU A 81 -9.94 0.17 1.56
CA LEU A 81 -9.68 1.61 1.74
C LEU A 81 -10.60 2.44 0.84
N SER A 82 -10.73 2.06 -0.44
CA SER A 82 -11.66 2.70 -1.37
C SER A 82 -13.09 2.71 -0.85
N TYR A 83 -13.55 1.66 -0.14
CA TYR A 83 -14.87 1.64 0.49
C TYR A 83 -15.04 2.74 1.54
N PHE A 84 -14.06 2.99 2.40
CA PHE A 84 -14.11 4.09 3.39
C PHE A 84 -14.06 5.46 2.71
N TRP A 85 -13.26 5.63 1.66
CA TRP A 85 -13.17 6.87 0.90
C TRP A 85 -14.44 7.16 0.11
N LEU A 86 -15.05 6.16 -0.51
CA LEU A 86 -16.30 6.28 -1.26
C LEU A 86 -17.47 6.75 -0.37
N GLN A 87 -17.49 6.35 0.90
CA GLN A 87 -18.49 6.84 1.86
C GLN A 87 -18.37 8.35 2.14
N GLN A 88 -17.19 8.93 1.97
CA GLN A 88 -16.94 10.36 2.14
C GLN A 88 -17.07 11.13 0.84
N PHE A 89 -16.76 10.51 -0.28
CA PHE A 89 -16.72 11.09 -1.62
C PHE A 89 -17.52 10.24 -2.61
N PRO A 90 -18.85 10.19 -2.46
CA PRO A 90 -19.68 9.26 -3.24
C PRO A 90 -19.78 9.61 -4.72
N SER A 91 -19.38 10.81 -5.14
CA SER A 91 -19.40 11.25 -6.55
C SER A 91 -18.04 11.11 -7.24
N SER A 92 -16.98 10.73 -6.51
CA SER A 92 -15.63 10.57 -7.06
C SER A 92 -15.51 9.32 -7.92
N GLU A 93 -14.77 9.41 -9.04
CA GLU A 93 -14.34 8.24 -9.81
C GLU A 93 -13.21 7.52 -9.08
N PHE A 94 -13.30 6.22 -8.92
CA PHE A 94 -12.26 5.39 -8.31
C PHE A 94 -11.64 4.44 -9.33
N VAL A 95 -10.29 4.45 -9.37
CA VAL A 95 -9.50 3.48 -10.12
C VAL A 95 -8.68 2.66 -9.13
N LEU A 96 -9.01 1.39 -8.98
CA LEU A 96 -8.35 0.45 -8.08
C LEU A 96 -7.35 -0.39 -8.87
N VAL A 97 -6.11 -0.40 -8.43
CA VAL A 97 -5.08 -1.23 -9.05
C VAL A 97 -4.44 -2.17 -8.03
N ASP A 98 -4.28 -3.42 -8.42
CA ASP A 98 -3.59 -4.45 -7.61
C ASP A 98 -2.97 -5.50 -8.54
N ILE A 99 -1.92 -6.18 -8.05
CA ILE A 99 -1.29 -7.28 -8.76
C ILE A 99 -2.07 -8.59 -8.58
N ALA A 100 -2.76 -8.76 -7.43
CA ALA A 100 -3.48 -9.96 -7.05
C ALA A 100 -4.92 -9.93 -7.60
N ASP A 101 -5.18 -10.71 -8.65
CA ASP A 101 -6.48 -10.69 -9.34
C ASP A 101 -7.62 -11.24 -8.47
N ASP A 102 -7.35 -12.27 -7.63
CA ASP A 102 -8.36 -12.82 -6.71
C ASP A 102 -8.80 -11.78 -5.67
N MET A 103 -7.90 -10.88 -5.27
CA MET A 103 -8.24 -9.74 -4.41
C MET A 103 -9.15 -8.74 -5.15
N LEU A 104 -8.82 -8.42 -6.40
CA LEU A 104 -9.62 -7.53 -7.24
C LEU A 104 -11.00 -8.12 -7.57
N GLU A 105 -11.16 -9.45 -7.65
CA GLU A 105 -12.48 -10.07 -7.81
C GLU A 105 -13.40 -9.76 -6.62
N ILE A 106 -12.86 -9.69 -5.41
CA ILE A 106 -13.63 -9.27 -4.23
C ILE A 106 -13.98 -7.79 -4.32
N ALA A 107 -13.04 -6.95 -4.77
CA ALA A 107 -13.30 -5.52 -5.00
C ALA A 107 -14.39 -5.31 -6.07
N ARG A 108 -14.34 -6.01 -7.21
CA ARG A 108 -15.38 -5.97 -8.26
C ARG A 108 -16.76 -6.34 -7.72
N LYS A 109 -16.84 -7.39 -6.88
CA LYS A 109 -18.09 -7.78 -6.20
C LYS A 109 -18.56 -6.72 -5.21
N ARG A 110 -17.65 -6.12 -4.43
CA ARG A 110 -17.97 -5.06 -3.46
C ARG A 110 -18.60 -3.84 -4.12
N PHE A 111 -18.12 -3.47 -5.30
CA PHE A 111 -18.53 -2.27 -6.01
C PHE A 111 -19.40 -2.56 -7.25
N SER A 112 -20.01 -3.77 -7.37
CA SER A 112 -20.76 -4.19 -8.53
C SER A 112 -21.93 -3.27 -8.93
N GLU A 113 -22.49 -2.54 -7.96
CA GLU A 113 -23.61 -1.60 -8.17
C GLU A 113 -23.13 -0.14 -8.33
N ILE A 114 -21.82 0.10 -8.51
CA ILE A 114 -21.23 1.44 -8.52
C ILE A 114 -20.41 1.65 -9.79
N ASP A 115 -21.01 2.31 -10.78
CA ASP A 115 -20.47 2.44 -12.15
C ASP A 115 -19.17 3.26 -12.24
N HIS A 116 -18.90 4.13 -11.27
CA HIS A 116 -17.72 4.99 -11.25
C HIS A 116 -16.53 4.40 -10.46
N VAL A 117 -16.57 3.09 -10.16
CA VAL A 117 -15.46 2.32 -9.60
C VAL A 117 -14.96 1.31 -10.62
N SER A 118 -13.68 1.37 -10.95
CA SER A 118 -13.02 0.44 -11.88
C SER A 118 -11.86 -0.29 -11.22
N CYS A 119 -11.64 -1.57 -11.57
CA CYS A 119 -10.57 -2.41 -11.04
C CYS A 119 -9.68 -2.90 -12.18
N GLN A 120 -8.36 -2.70 -12.05
CA GLN A 120 -7.38 -3.06 -13.06
C GLN A 120 -6.26 -3.91 -12.45
N LYS A 121 -6.02 -5.11 -12.99
CA LYS A 121 -4.86 -5.90 -12.62
C LYS A 121 -3.59 -5.22 -13.13
N MET A 122 -2.70 -4.82 -12.20
CA MET A 122 -1.48 -4.10 -12.55
C MET A 122 -0.42 -4.25 -11.46
N ASP A 123 0.81 -4.51 -11.87
CA ASP A 123 1.99 -4.30 -11.04
C ASP A 123 2.41 -2.82 -11.18
N TYR A 124 2.02 -1.99 -10.22
CA TYR A 124 2.22 -0.53 -10.26
C TYR A 124 3.71 -0.10 -10.15
N VAL A 125 4.60 -1.03 -9.81
CA VAL A 125 6.05 -0.77 -9.86
C VAL A 125 6.55 -0.78 -11.30
N LYS A 126 6.08 -1.77 -12.11
CA LYS A 126 6.47 -1.95 -13.51
C LYS A 126 5.66 -1.08 -14.48
N ASN A 127 4.35 -1.03 -14.25
CA ASN A 127 3.40 -0.34 -15.13
C ASN A 127 2.57 0.62 -14.29
N PHE A 128 2.72 1.93 -14.51
CA PHE A 128 2.02 2.93 -13.72
C PHE A 128 0.75 3.41 -14.40
N PRO A 129 -0.36 3.65 -13.66
CA PRO A 129 -1.62 4.14 -14.22
C PRO A 129 -1.43 5.47 -14.95
N LYS A 130 -2.16 5.66 -16.07
CA LYS A 130 -2.11 6.89 -16.86
C LYS A 130 -3.28 7.80 -16.55
N GLY A 131 -3.08 9.09 -16.77
CA GLY A 131 -4.10 10.11 -16.58
C GLY A 131 -3.75 11.06 -15.43
N SER A 132 -4.70 11.87 -15.00
CA SER A 132 -4.57 12.76 -13.83
C SER A 132 -5.51 12.28 -12.75
N PHE A 133 -5.07 12.36 -11.50
CA PHE A 133 -5.85 12.00 -10.32
C PHE A 133 -5.71 13.13 -9.30
N ASP A 134 -6.80 13.49 -8.64
CA ASP A 134 -6.77 14.53 -7.61
C ASP A 134 -6.23 13.98 -6.28
N ALA A 135 -6.44 12.69 -6.07
CA ALA A 135 -5.90 11.97 -4.92
C ALA A 135 -5.35 10.58 -5.31
N VAL A 136 -4.27 10.18 -4.66
CA VAL A 136 -3.74 8.82 -4.67
C VAL A 136 -3.80 8.30 -3.25
N ILE A 137 -4.40 7.14 -3.05
CA ILE A 137 -4.48 6.47 -1.76
C ILE A 137 -3.83 5.09 -1.84
N SER A 138 -3.33 4.61 -0.72
CA SER A 138 -2.81 3.24 -0.60
C SER A 138 -2.98 2.75 0.82
N ALA A 139 -3.25 1.45 1.01
CA ALA A 139 -3.31 0.86 2.33
C ALA A 139 -2.58 -0.48 2.39
N LEU A 140 -1.56 -0.53 3.24
CA LEU A 140 -0.82 -1.76 3.57
C LEU A 140 -0.30 -2.47 2.31
N SER A 141 0.30 -1.69 1.42
CA SER A 141 0.85 -2.13 0.14
C SER A 141 2.28 -1.63 -0.09
N ILE A 142 2.55 -0.35 0.15
CA ILE A 142 3.84 0.29 -0.18
C ILE A 142 4.99 -0.27 0.68
N HIS A 143 4.71 -0.76 1.89
CA HIS A 143 5.71 -1.38 2.76
C HIS A 143 6.33 -2.68 2.20
N HIS A 144 5.78 -3.25 1.15
CA HIS A 144 6.41 -4.40 0.47
C HIS A 144 7.54 -4.00 -0.48
N LEU A 145 7.69 -2.71 -0.78
CA LEU A 145 8.72 -2.21 -1.70
C LEU A 145 10.02 -1.91 -0.97
N GLU A 146 11.15 -2.11 -1.65
CA GLU A 146 12.44 -1.60 -1.19
C GLU A 146 12.44 -0.05 -1.21
N ASN A 147 13.27 0.58 -0.38
CA ASN A 147 13.27 2.05 -0.25
C ASN A 147 13.58 2.78 -1.56
N GLU A 148 14.33 2.17 -2.46
CA GLU A 148 14.61 2.73 -3.78
C GLU A 148 13.33 2.75 -4.63
N ASP A 149 12.58 1.63 -4.64
CA ASP A 149 11.31 1.54 -5.36
C ASP A 149 10.23 2.47 -4.77
N LYS A 150 10.23 2.68 -3.45
CA LYS A 150 9.35 3.67 -2.81
C LYS A 150 9.64 5.09 -3.31
N ARG A 151 10.93 5.50 -3.41
CA ARG A 151 11.30 6.82 -3.94
C ARG A 151 10.84 6.99 -5.37
N ASP A 152 11.07 5.99 -6.23
CA ASP A 152 10.63 6.00 -7.61
C ASP A 152 9.11 6.10 -7.72
N LEU A 153 8.39 5.34 -6.88
CA LEU A 153 6.93 5.37 -6.81
C LEU A 153 6.42 6.76 -6.40
N PHE A 154 6.99 7.36 -5.35
CA PHE A 154 6.57 8.70 -4.90
C PHE A 154 6.85 9.78 -5.95
N GLY A 155 7.94 9.66 -6.71
CA GLY A 155 8.19 10.53 -7.87
C GLY A 155 7.12 10.40 -8.95
N LYS A 156 6.74 9.17 -9.31
CA LYS A 156 5.66 8.90 -10.28
C LYS A 156 4.31 9.42 -9.78
N ILE A 157 3.99 9.24 -8.49
CA ILE A 157 2.76 9.76 -7.88
C ILE A 157 2.76 11.30 -7.92
N TYR A 158 3.88 11.94 -7.59
CA TYR A 158 4.01 13.40 -7.67
C TYR A 158 3.71 13.92 -9.08
N ASP A 159 4.25 13.27 -10.10
CA ASP A 159 4.03 13.67 -11.50
C ASP A 159 2.56 13.48 -11.95
N LEU A 160 1.88 12.47 -11.39
CA LEU A 160 0.48 12.14 -11.68
C LEU A 160 -0.52 13.13 -11.09
N LEU A 161 -0.18 13.69 -9.93
CA LEU A 161 -1.05 14.61 -9.18
C LEU A 161 -1.00 16.03 -9.76
N PRO A 162 -2.12 16.79 -9.81
CA PRO A 162 -2.12 18.22 -10.08
C PRO A 162 -1.55 19.00 -8.88
N ASP A 163 -1.29 20.30 -9.06
CA ASP A 163 -0.97 21.20 -7.94
C ASP A 163 -2.09 21.17 -6.90
N GLY A 164 -1.72 20.97 -5.63
CA GLY A 164 -2.66 20.75 -4.53
C GLY A 164 -3.22 19.33 -4.44
N GLY A 165 -2.83 18.41 -5.35
CA GLY A 165 -3.20 17.00 -5.30
C GLY A 165 -2.62 16.29 -4.07
N LEU A 166 -3.29 15.23 -3.64
CA LEU A 166 -3.06 14.56 -2.36
C LEU A 166 -2.60 13.11 -2.55
N LEU A 167 -1.54 12.73 -1.83
CA LEU A 167 -1.21 11.33 -1.55
C LEU A 167 -1.54 11.01 -0.10
N VAL A 168 -2.21 9.88 0.16
CA VAL A 168 -2.39 9.34 1.52
C VAL A 168 -1.97 7.87 1.56
N ASN A 169 -0.95 7.59 2.35
CA ASN A 169 -0.47 6.23 2.61
C ASN A 169 -0.86 5.79 4.02
N TYR A 170 -1.71 4.75 4.11
CA TYR A 170 -2.10 4.05 5.33
C TYR A 170 -1.23 2.81 5.43
N ASP A 171 -0.16 2.84 6.21
CA ASP A 171 0.78 1.73 6.16
C ASP A 171 1.34 1.31 7.51
N GLN A 172 2.12 0.24 7.50
CA GLN A 172 2.89 -0.23 8.64
C GLN A 172 4.35 0.16 8.49
N PHE A 173 4.95 0.56 9.62
CA PHE A 173 6.30 1.13 9.69
C PHE A 173 7.12 0.43 10.76
N CYS A 174 8.45 0.41 10.61
CA CYS A 174 9.37 0.05 11.68
C CYS A 174 9.70 1.28 12.53
N ALA A 175 10.13 1.04 13.76
CA ALA A 175 10.76 2.09 14.55
C ALA A 175 12.21 2.33 14.11
N CYS A 176 12.76 1.45 13.26
CA CYS A 176 14.19 1.39 12.91
C CYS A 176 15.13 1.35 14.13
N ASP A 177 14.63 0.85 15.25
CA ASP A 177 15.36 0.52 16.47
C ASP A 177 15.02 -0.92 16.87
N PRO A 178 15.99 -1.85 16.94
CA PRO A 178 15.72 -3.26 17.18
C PRO A 178 15.04 -3.56 18.52
N LYS A 179 15.13 -2.68 19.52
CA LYS A 179 14.46 -2.86 20.82
C LYS A 179 13.01 -2.43 20.71
N LEU A 180 12.73 -1.29 20.10
CA LEU A 180 11.37 -0.79 19.90
C LEU A 180 10.59 -1.64 18.90
N ASP A 181 11.23 -2.12 17.83
CA ASP A 181 10.61 -3.03 16.87
C ASP A 181 10.13 -4.32 17.54
N ARG A 182 10.97 -4.90 18.44
CA ARG A 182 10.54 -6.07 19.25
C ARG A 182 9.37 -5.75 20.18
N TRP A 183 9.29 -4.55 20.76
CA TRP A 183 8.15 -4.17 21.58
C TRP A 183 6.87 -4.06 20.76
N TYR A 184 6.94 -3.46 19.57
CA TYR A 184 5.80 -3.35 18.66
C TYR A 184 5.33 -4.73 18.19
N ASP A 185 6.23 -5.60 17.77
CA ASP A 185 5.91 -6.95 17.32
C ASP A 185 5.30 -7.78 18.46
N PHE A 186 5.91 -7.79 19.65
CA PHE A 186 5.38 -8.49 20.82
C PHE A 186 3.99 -8.00 21.21
N TYR A 187 3.80 -6.69 21.24
CA TYR A 187 2.48 -6.12 21.58
C TYR A 187 1.45 -6.49 20.51
N TRP A 188 1.79 -6.37 19.23
CA TRP A 188 0.89 -6.76 18.13
C TRP A 188 0.51 -8.23 18.23
N GLU A 189 1.46 -9.14 18.37
CA GLU A 189 1.21 -10.58 18.54
C GLU A 189 0.32 -10.87 19.76
N SER A 190 0.54 -10.18 20.89
CA SER A 190 -0.29 -10.32 22.07
C SER A 190 -1.75 -9.91 21.83
N GLN A 191 -1.99 -8.88 21.03
CA GLN A 191 -3.34 -8.46 20.64
C GLN A 191 -4.01 -9.49 19.72
N LEU A 192 -3.25 -10.14 18.81
CA LEU A 192 -3.79 -11.15 17.91
C LEU A 192 -4.28 -12.40 18.66
N ALA A 193 -3.59 -12.80 19.71
CA ALA A 193 -3.91 -14.00 20.49
C ALA A 193 -5.35 -14.03 21.06
N SER A 194 -5.95 -12.86 21.33
CA SER A 194 -7.31 -12.73 21.86
C SER A 194 -8.41 -12.49 20.84
N ARG A 195 -8.06 -12.43 19.51
CA ARG A 195 -8.98 -11.98 18.46
C ARG A 195 -9.66 -13.09 17.67
N GLY A 196 -9.55 -14.34 18.13
CA GLY A 196 -10.21 -15.49 17.48
C GLY A 196 -9.70 -15.77 16.08
N LEU A 197 -8.38 -15.61 15.87
CA LEU A 197 -7.65 -16.10 14.71
C LEU A 197 -7.29 -17.58 14.92
N THR A 198 -7.34 -18.37 13.85
CA THR A 198 -6.87 -19.75 13.88
C THR A 198 -5.34 -19.82 13.77
N ASP A 199 -4.73 -20.94 14.17
CA ASP A 199 -3.29 -21.17 13.96
C ASP A 199 -2.91 -21.06 12.46
N HIS A 200 -3.81 -21.47 11.58
CA HIS A 200 -3.65 -21.33 10.13
C HIS A 200 -3.60 -19.84 9.70
N ASP A 201 -4.53 -19.00 10.20
CA ASP A 201 -4.53 -17.55 9.92
C ASP A 201 -3.23 -16.91 10.36
N LEU A 202 -2.75 -17.26 11.57
CA LEU A 202 -1.52 -16.73 12.15
C LEU A 202 -0.29 -17.19 11.34
N ALA A 203 -0.24 -18.46 10.92
CA ALA A 203 0.84 -18.97 10.09
C ALA A 203 0.92 -18.27 8.71
N LEU A 204 -0.21 -18.04 8.06
CA LEU A 204 -0.29 -17.27 6.81
C LEU A 204 0.12 -15.81 7.01
N TRP A 205 -0.30 -15.19 8.13
CA TRP A 205 0.10 -13.83 8.48
C TRP A 205 1.62 -13.73 8.69
N GLN A 206 2.20 -14.61 9.49
CA GLN A 206 3.65 -14.66 9.72
C GLN A 206 4.44 -14.86 8.41
N LYS A 207 3.90 -15.67 7.48
CA LYS A 207 4.52 -15.88 6.18
C LYS A 207 4.52 -14.61 5.34
N ARG A 208 3.41 -13.84 5.31
CA ARG A 208 3.33 -12.56 4.60
C ARG A 208 4.28 -11.52 5.21
N ARG A 209 4.36 -11.45 6.55
CA ARG A 209 5.28 -10.56 7.27
C ARG A 209 6.75 -10.67 6.81
N LYS A 210 7.18 -11.83 6.32
CA LYS A 210 8.53 -12.02 5.78
C LYS A 210 8.78 -11.28 4.45
N LEU A 211 7.73 -10.86 3.78
CA LEU A 211 7.80 -10.07 2.54
C LEU A 211 7.86 -8.56 2.80
N ASP A 212 7.67 -8.13 4.05
CA ASP A 212 7.66 -6.72 4.39
C ASP A 212 9.06 -6.11 4.30
N ARG A 213 9.10 -4.87 3.81
CA ARG A 213 10.28 -4.01 3.64
C ARG A 213 9.97 -2.66 4.28
N GLU A 214 9.62 -2.72 5.56
CA GLU A 214 9.24 -1.54 6.33
C GLU A 214 10.37 -0.51 6.39
N CYS A 215 10.03 0.76 6.29
CA CYS A 215 10.88 1.88 6.67
C CYS A 215 10.27 2.59 7.89
N SER A 216 10.97 3.55 8.48
CA SER A 216 10.34 4.39 9.51
C SER A 216 9.46 5.48 8.89
N VAL A 217 8.56 6.05 9.70
CA VAL A 217 7.74 7.21 9.32
C VAL A 217 8.62 8.36 8.84
N GLU A 218 9.73 8.62 9.56
CA GLU A 218 10.67 9.70 9.22
C GLU A 218 11.34 9.47 7.86
N GLN A 219 11.73 8.23 7.57
CA GLN A 219 12.32 7.87 6.29
C GLN A 219 11.32 8.05 5.13
N GLU A 220 10.06 7.65 5.31
CA GLU A 220 9.05 7.86 4.26
C GLU A 220 8.74 9.35 4.07
N VAL A 221 8.61 10.11 5.16
CA VAL A 221 8.44 11.57 5.10
C VAL A 221 9.61 12.23 4.35
N GLU A 222 10.84 11.81 4.60
CA GLU A 222 12.01 12.32 3.88
C GLU A 222 11.96 11.96 2.38
N MET A 223 11.62 10.71 2.02
CA MET A 223 11.46 10.28 0.63
C MET A 223 10.39 11.11 -0.10
N LEU A 224 9.28 11.44 0.55
CA LEU A 224 8.22 12.27 -0.01
C LEU A 224 8.68 13.71 -0.23
N TYR A 225 9.44 14.31 0.70
CA TYR A 225 10.05 15.63 0.47
C TYR A 225 11.07 15.61 -0.67
N GLN A 226 11.89 14.56 -0.78
CA GLN A 226 12.82 14.37 -1.89
C GLN A 226 12.08 14.25 -3.23
N SER A 227 10.86 13.70 -3.23
CA SER A 227 9.95 13.64 -4.37
C SER A 227 9.17 14.95 -4.62
N LYS A 228 9.55 16.07 -3.97
CA LYS A 228 9.07 17.45 -4.14
C LYS A 228 7.68 17.75 -3.53
N PHE A 229 7.09 16.84 -2.76
CA PHE A 229 5.87 17.19 -2.01
C PHE A 229 6.14 18.36 -1.06
N LYS A 230 5.25 19.37 -1.05
CA LYS A 230 5.45 20.61 -0.26
C LYS A 230 5.05 20.46 1.20
N THR A 231 4.02 19.67 1.45
CA THR A 231 3.53 19.40 2.81
C THR A 231 3.43 17.91 3.01
N VAL A 232 4.15 17.40 4.00
CA VAL A 232 4.11 15.98 4.36
C VAL A 232 3.91 15.87 5.87
N LYS A 233 2.90 15.13 6.30
CA LYS A 233 2.57 14.95 7.73
C LYS A 233 2.10 13.53 8.01
N CYS A 234 2.60 12.97 9.10
CA CYS A 234 1.95 11.83 9.74
C CYS A 234 0.72 12.36 10.49
N VAL A 235 -0.48 11.97 10.03
CA VAL A 235 -1.77 12.45 10.56
C VAL A 235 -2.38 11.49 11.56
N TYR A 236 -1.89 10.26 11.61
CA TYR A 236 -2.28 9.24 12.58
C TYR A 236 -1.10 8.30 12.83
N THR A 237 -0.94 7.85 14.07
CA THR A 237 -0.01 6.78 14.42
C THR A 237 -0.51 5.96 15.60
N PHE A 238 -0.37 4.65 15.50
CA PHE A 238 -0.56 3.70 16.58
C PHE A 238 0.46 2.58 16.40
N GLN A 239 1.60 2.68 17.10
CA GLN A 239 2.72 1.75 17.01
C GLN A 239 3.22 1.60 15.55
N LYS A 240 3.10 0.40 14.96
CA LYS A 240 3.50 0.16 13.56
C LYS A 240 2.55 0.80 12.53
N PHE A 241 1.33 1.13 12.90
CA PHE A 241 0.32 1.63 11.95
C PHE A 241 0.32 3.15 11.92
N SER A 242 0.64 3.73 10.80
CA SER A 242 0.61 5.18 10.63
C SER A 242 -0.04 5.58 9.30
N VAL A 243 -0.54 6.81 9.26
CA VAL A 243 -1.10 7.39 8.04
C VAL A 243 -0.33 8.66 7.72
N ILE A 244 0.28 8.70 6.55
CA ILE A 244 1.03 9.86 6.04
C ILE A 244 0.22 10.50 4.92
N ALA A 245 0.00 11.81 5.04
CA ALA A 245 -0.61 12.64 4.01
C ALA A 245 0.44 13.58 3.41
N ALA A 246 0.50 13.65 2.08
CA ALA A 246 1.43 14.49 1.34
C ALA A 246 0.69 15.30 0.26
N ILE A 247 0.93 16.63 0.21
CA ILE A 247 0.31 17.56 -0.74
C ILE A 247 1.36 18.09 -1.72
N LYS A 248 1.06 18.00 -3.01
CA LYS A 248 1.88 18.55 -4.10
C LYS A 248 1.94 20.06 -4.14
#